data_3780a81a093d3fe3e219fa500831476b
#
_entry.id   3780a81a093d3fe3e219fa500831476b
#
_cell.length_a   1.000
_cell.length_b   1.000
_cell.length_c   1.000
_cell.angle_alpha   90.00
_cell.angle_beta   90.00
_cell.angle_gamma   90.00
#
_symmetry.space_group_name_H-M   'P 1'
#
loop_
_entity.id
_entity.type
_entity.pdbx_description
1 polymer ?
#
loop_
_entity_poly.entity_id
_entity_poly.type
_entity_poly.pdbx_seq_one_letter_code
_entity_poly.pdbx_strand_id
1 'polypeptide(L)'
;MRPSSRRPRLARGALLLLLAAPAAATAQEALGLARLSLVERQVELSKKGATWQAAVEGGPLQIGQALRTGPDAVARLELPWMALTLGPGSTLRFPDSFLLSASLESGRALVEAQGRDALKVVTGEAEVRGQGRAVVRRQGRETLVTCLAGRFHVLGGETTVTLAAGRGTVVRAGRAPSAPEDVPAPPSQGLWPGKDPAYVAPGQPLELRWKGDATGYQLELLPVGSEVVLLQRDVTASPVRIEVPWEGAFRWRVSARSARGLEGVPSEDGLIAVDAR
;
A
#
# COMPACT_ATOMS: atom_id res chain seq x y z
N MET A 1 -71.51 3.68 -67.99
CA MET A 1 -71.52 4.15 -66.59
C MET A 1 -70.56 3.25 -65.83
N ARG A 2 -69.40 3.75 -65.41
CA ARG A 2 -68.41 3.05 -64.56
C ARG A 2 -68.28 3.81 -63.27
N PRO A 3 -68.35 3.16 -62.08
CA PRO A 3 -68.06 3.83 -60.82
C PRO A 3 -66.57 3.79 -60.53
N SER A 4 -66.06 4.95 -60.11
CA SER A 4 -64.68 5.18 -59.71
C SER A 4 -64.44 4.67 -58.31
N SER A 5 -63.51 3.80 -58.15
CA SER A 5 -63.01 3.34 -56.85
C SER A 5 -61.95 4.28 -56.30
N ARG A 6 -62.26 4.99 -55.19
CA ARG A 6 -61.32 5.76 -54.42
C ARG A 6 -60.65 4.80 -53.45
N ARG A 7 -59.32 4.65 -53.51
CA ARG A 7 -58.49 3.98 -52.55
C ARG A 7 -58.10 4.93 -51.41
N PRO A 8 -58.15 4.51 -50.13
CA PRO A 8 -57.66 5.35 -49.05
C PRO A 8 -56.13 5.35 -48.98
N ARG A 9 -55.53 6.51 -48.77
CA ARG A 9 -54.09 6.70 -48.51
C ARG A 9 -53.83 6.35 -47.07
N LEU A 10 -53.07 5.30 -46.85
CA LEU A 10 -52.46 4.98 -45.56
C LEU A 10 -51.34 5.96 -45.25
N ALA A 11 -51.54 6.76 -44.19
CA ALA A 11 -50.52 7.62 -43.60
C ALA A 11 -49.50 6.70 -42.89
N ARG A 12 -48.27 6.67 -43.40
CA ARG A 12 -47.11 6.09 -42.69
C ARG A 12 -46.68 7.04 -41.58
N GLY A 13 -47.12 6.74 -40.36
CA GLY A 13 -46.56 7.35 -39.16
C GLY A 13 -45.14 6.76 -38.94
N ALA A 14 -44.13 7.60 -39.11
CA ALA A 14 -42.76 7.26 -38.73
C ALA A 14 -42.62 7.33 -37.20
N LEU A 15 -42.58 6.17 -36.58
CA LEU A 15 -42.23 6.05 -35.15
C LEU A 15 -40.71 6.26 -35.01
N LEU A 16 -40.29 7.46 -34.64
CA LEU A 16 -38.92 7.74 -34.20
C LEU A 16 -38.73 7.12 -32.81
N LEU A 17 -38.17 5.92 -32.75
CA LEU A 17 -37.57 5.40 -31.50
C LEU A 17 -36.30 6.22 -31.22
N LEU A 18 -36.40 7.13 -30.24
CA LEU A 18 -35.20 7.69 -29.59
C LEU A 18 -34.56 6.57 -28.76
N LEU A 19 -33.55 5.93 -29.32
CA LEU A 19 -32.56 5.16 -28.56
C LEU A 19 -31.72 6.15 -27.75
N ALA A 20 -32.11 6.39 -26.52
CA ALA A 20 -31.25 7.06 -25.53
C ALA A 20 -30.11 6.10 -25.23
N ALA A 21 -28.94 6.38 -25.78
CA ALA A 21 -27.72 5.66 -25.48
C ALA A 21 -27.30 5.90 -24.03
N PRO A 22 -26.97 4.87 -23.24
CA PRO A 22 -26.29 5.03 -21.96
C PRO A 22 -24.79 5.21 -22.24
N ALA A 23 -24.40 6.38 -22.74
CA ALA A 23 -22.99 6.64 -23.09
C ALA A 23 -22.27 7.55 -22.10
N ALA A 24 -22.90 7.91 -20.98
CA ALA A 24 -22.28 8.83 -20.02
C ALA A 24 -21.63 8.14 -18.79
N ALA A 25 -21.90 6.88 -18.53
CA ALA A 25 -21.36 6.18 -17.36
C ALA A 25 -19.96 5.57 -17.57
N THR A 26 -19.54 5.31 -18.79
CA THR A 26 -18.32 4.56 -19.09
C THR A 26 -17.04 5.41 -19.18
N ALA A 27 -17.16 6.71 -19.31
CA ALA A 27 -15.99 7.59 -19.41
C ALA A 27 -15.39 8.01 -18.05
N GLN A 28 -16.14 7.89 -16.97
CA GLN A 28 -15.69 8.31 -15.63
C GLN A 28 -14.98 7.19 -14.85
N GLU A 29 -15.18 5.94 -15.23
CA GLU A 29 -14.46 4.78 -14.64
C GLU A 29 -13.02 4.67 -15.14
N ALA A 30 -12.65 5.27 -16.25
CA ALA A 30 -11.34 5.13 -16.88
C ALA A 30 -10.23 6.01 -16.28
N LEU A 31 -10.50 6.82 -15.25
CA LEU A 31 -9.53 7.73 -14.61
C LEU A 31 -9.19 7.35 -13.16
N GLY A 32 -9.46 6.13 -12.73
CA GLY A 32 -8.94 5.61 -11.47
C GLY A 32 -7.41 5.45 -11.57
N LEU A 33 -6.65 6.34 -10.95
CA LEU A 33 -5.18 6.26 -10.90
C LEU A 33 -4.71 5.04 -10.12
N ALA A 34 -5.47 4.61 -9.14
CA ALA A 34 -5.15 3.50 -8.27
C ALA A 34 -6.41 2.71 -7.90
N ARG A 35 -6.24 1.43 -7.62
CA ARG A 35 -7.27 0.55 -7.11
C ARG A 35 -6.87 0.03 -5.74
N LEU A 36 -7.81 0.03 -4.79
CA LEU A 36 -7.64 -0.64 -3.51
C LEU A 36 -7.73 -2.15 -3.73
N SER A 37 -6.63 -2.87 -3.64
CA SER A 37 -6.58 -4.32 -3.78
C SER A 37 -6.65 -5.07 -2.46
N LEU A 38 -6.49 -4.35 -1.35
CA LEU A 38 -6.65 -4.87 0.01
C LEU A 38 -7.14 -3.76 0.94
N VAL A 39 -8.14 -4.10 1.75
CA VAL A 39 -8.66 -3.26 2.84
C VAL A 39 -8.79 -4.14 4.07
N GLU A 40 -7.81 -4.08 4.97
CA GLU A 40 -7.84 -4.82 6.22
C GLU A 40 -8.14 -3.89 7.39
N ARG A 41 -9.22 -4.20 8.11
CA ARG A 41 -9.72 -3.44 9.26
C ARG A 41 -10.18 -2.03 8.90
N GLN A 42 -9.91 -1.05 9.76
CA GLN A 42 -10.40 0.32 9.60
C GLN A 42 -9.57 1.10 8.58
N VAL A 43 -10.03 1.14 7.34
CA VAL A 43 -9.47 1.98 6.27
C VAL A 43 -10.55 2.94 5.79
N GLU A 44 -10.19 4.20 5.61
CA GLU A 44 -11.14 5.25 5.26
C GLU A 44 -10.62 6.10 4.10
N LEU A 45 -11.55 6.54 3.28
CA LEU A 45 -11.35 7.47 2.16
C LEU A 45 -12.00 8.83 2.46
N SER A 46 -11.39 9.90 2.00
CA SER A 46 -11.96 11.24 2.03
C SER A 46 -11.73 11.95 0.70
N LYS A 47 -12.76 12.61 0.18
CA LYS A 47 -12.60 13.64 -0.84
C LYS A 47 -12.16 14.96 -0.17
N LYS A 48 -11.48 15.82 -0.93
CA LYS A 48 -11.00 17.14 -0.47
C LYS A 48 -12.03 17.88 0.38
N GLY A 49 -11.75 18.07 1.67
CA GLY A 49 -12.61 18.76 2.62
C GLY A 49 -13.89 18.02 3.04
N ALA A 50 -14.10 16.77 2.61
CA ALA A 50 -15.25 15.97 2.99
C ALA A 50 -14.98 15.08 4.22
N THR A 51 -16.04 14.50 4.76
CA THR A 51 -15.96 13.52 5.84
C THR A 51 -15.27 12.24 5.37
N TRP A 52 -14.61 11.55 6.28
CA TRP A 52 -14.02 10.24 6.06
C TRP A 52 -15.12 9.19 5.98
N GLN A 53 -15.02 8.28 5.02
CA GLN A 53 -15.96 7.19 4.78
C GLN A 53 -15.18 5.88 4.70
N ALA A 54 -15.80 4.78 5.11
CA ALA A 54 -15.17 3.47 5.02
C ALA A 54 -14.75 3.16 3.57
N ALA A 55 -13.53 2.72 3.41
CA ALA A 55 -13.01 2.28 2.12
C ALA A 55 -13.56 0.89 1.78
N VAL A 56 -13.75 0.62 0.50
CA VAL A 56 -14.22 -0.67 0.00
C VAL A 56 -13.13 -1.26 -0.90
N GLU A 57 -12.80 -2.52 -0.65
CA GLU A 57 -11.87 -3.27 -1.49
C GLU A 57 -12.40 -3.34 -2.94
N GLY A 58 -11.51 -3.25 -3.90
CA GLY A 58 -11.84 -3.16 -5.31
C GLY A 58 -12.23 -1.76 -5.78
N GLY A 59 -12.46 -0.83 -4.86
CA GLY A 59 -12.83 0.55 -5.18
C GLY A 59 -11.69 1.34 -5.83
N PRO A 60 -12.00 2.23 -6.79
CA PRO A 60 -11.02 3.11 -7.40
C PRO A 60 -10.66 4.25 -6.43
N LEU A 61 -9.39 4.65 -6.45
CA LEU A 61 -8.92 5.87 -5.81
C LEU A 61 -8.77 6.96 -6.87
N GLN A 62 -9.37 8.12 -6.61
CA GLN A 62 -9.40 9.25 -7.54
C GLN A 62 -8.41 10.33 -7.12
N ILE A 63 -8.04 11.19 -8.07
CA ILE A 63 -7.28 12.42 -7.80
C ILE A 63 -8.02 13.28 -6.78
N GLY A 64 -7.28 13.88 -5.85
CA GLY A 64 -7.82 14.71 -4.77
C GLY A 64 -8.35 13.93 -3.57
N GLN A 65 -8.37 12.60 -3.63
CA GLN A 65 -8.73 11.77 -2.48
C GLN A 65 -7.54 11.53 -1.55
N ALA A 66 -7.86 11.29 -0.29
CA ALA A 66 -6.93 10.82 0.71
C ALA A 66 -7.42 9.48 1.26
N LEU A 67 -6.47 8.62 1.63
CA LEU A 67 -6.68 7.34 2.28
C LEU A 67 -6.00 7.37 3.64
N ARG A 68 -6.67 6.87 4.70
CA ARG A 68 -6.03 6.64 5.99
C ARG A 68 -6.30 5.25 6.52
N THR A 69 -5.33 4.72 7.25
CA THR A 69 -5.42 3.43 7.95
C THR A 69 -5.51 3.67 9.45
N GLY A 70 -6.34 2.90 10.13
CA GLY A 70 -6.40 2.87 11.59
C GLY A 70 -5.14 2.24 12.22
N PRO A 71 -5.08 2.15 13.56
CA PRO A 71 -3.87 1.71 14.29
C PRO A 71 -3.45 0.26 14.02
N ASP A 72 -4.36 -0.58 13.55
CA ASP A 72 -4.11 -1.99 13.22
C ASP A 72 -4.47 -2.33 11.77
N ALA A 73 -4.69 -1.32 10.94
CA ALA A 73 -5.17 -1.50 9.57
C ALA A 73 -4.03 -1.52 8.56
N VAL A 74 -4.27 -2.22 7.47
CA VAL A 74 -3.38 -2.26 6.29
C VAL A 74 -4.23 -1.99 5.06
N ALA A 75 -3.71 -1.22 4.12
CA ALA A 75 -4.32 -1.00 2.82
C ALA A 75 -3.28 -1.19 1.72
N ARG A 76 -3.67 -1.88 0.64
CA ARG A 76 -2.83 -2.00 -0.56
C ARG A 76 -3.51 -1.33 -1.73
N LEU A 77 -2.73 -0.52 -2.42
CA LEU A 77 -3.12 0.16 -3.64
C LEU A 77 -2.30 -0.39 -4.80
N GLU A 78 -2.96 -0.68 -5.88
CA GLU A 78 -2.33 -1.06 -7.14
C GLU A 78 -2.50 0.04 -8.18
N LEU A 79 -1.39 0.39 -8.81
CA LEU A 79 -1.27 1.29 -9.93
C LEU A 79 -0.63 0.51 -11.10
N PRO A 80 -0.70 0.96 -12.36
CA PRO A 80 -0.20 0.20 -13.52
C PRO A 80 1.26 -0.28 -13.42
N TRP A 81 2.12 0.44 -12.70
CA TRP A 81 3.56 0.13 -12.57
C TRP A 81 4.10 0.24 -11.14
N MET A 82 3.20 0.30 -10.16
CA MET A 82 3.57 0.42 -8.76
C MET A 82 2.49 -0.16 -7.86
N ALA A 83 2.90 -0.78 -6.76
CA ALA A 83 2.00 -1.04 -5.64
C ALA A 83 2.49 -0.29 -4.39
N LEU A 84 1.55 0.17 -3.58
CA LEU A 84 1.79 0.81 -2.30
C LEU A 84 1.06 0.03 -1.21
N THR A 85 1.78 -0.46 -0.21
CA THR A 85 1.17 -1.02 1.00
C THR A 85 1.34 -0.04 2.14
N LEU A 86 0.22 0.49 2.63
CA LEU A 86 0.17 1.40 3.78
C LEU A 86 0.04 0.59 5.06
N GLY A 87 0.94 0.82 5.98
CA GLY A 87 0.87 0.24 7.32
C GLY A 87 -0.07 1.01 8.25
N PRO A 88 -0.17 0.56 9.52
CA PRO A 88 -1.01 1.20 10.54
C PRO A 88 -0.72 2.69 10.74
N GLY A 89 -1.78 3.47 11.00
CA GLY A 89 -1.68 4.90 11.29
C GLY A 89 -1.15 5.76 10.15
N SER A 90 -1.27 5.30 8.90
CA SER A 90 -0.77 6.00 7.73
C SER A 90 -1.83 6.86 7.06
N THR A 91 -1.41 7.97 6.48
CA THR A 91 -2.25 8.84 5.65
C THR A 91 -1.55 9.12 4.34
N LEU A 92 -2.21 8.77 3.24
CA LEU A 92 -1.75 9.00 1.87
C LEU A 92 -2.75 9.89 1.14
N ARG A 93 -2.27 10.85 0.37
CA ARG A 93 -3.09 11.72 -0.47
C ARG A 93 -2.63 11.66 -1.92
N PHE A 94 -3.58 11.63 -2.84
CA PHE A 94 -3.33 11.86 -4.25
C PHE A 94 -3.60 13.34 -4.56
N PRO A 95 -2.56 14.14 -4.86
CA PRO A 95 -2.74 15.56 -5.13
C PRO A 95 -3.57 15.82 -6.39
N ASP A 96 -4.16 17.00 -6.49
CA ASP A 96 -5.04 17.45 -7.60
C ASP A 96 -4.32 17.63 -8.95
N SER A 97 -3.05 17.27 -9.05
CA SER A 97 -2.25 17.43 -10.26
C SER A 97 -2.04 16.09 -10.98
N PHE A 98 -2.03 16.14 -12.32
CA PHE A 98 -1.70 15.00 -13.19
C PHE A 98 -0.27 14.47 -13.03
N LEU A 99 0.52 15.08 -12.18
CA LEU A 99 1.83 14.55 -11.85
C LEU A 99 1.66 13.25 -11.06
N LEU A 100 2.21 12.18 -11.59
CA LEU A 100 2.22 10.84 -11.00
C LEU A 100 2.94 10.88 -9.64
N SER A 101 2.24 11.31 -8.61
CA SER A 101 2.75 11.41 -7.25
C SER A 101 1.71 11.00 -6.21
N ALA A 102 2.18 10.33 -5.16
CA ALA A 102 1.42 10.04 -3.96
C ALA A 102 2.08 10.76 -2.78
N SER A 103 1.33 11.52 -2.02
CA SER A 103 1.83 12.25 -0.85
C SER A 103 1.57 11.44 0.42
N LEU A 104 2.65 10.94 1.04
CA LEU A 104 2.58 10.30 2.35
C LEU A 104 2.63 11.39 3.42
N GLU A 105 1.47 11.68 4.03
CA GLU A 105 1.35 12.72 5.05
C GLU A 105 1.81 12.24 6.44
N SER A 106 1.64 10.95 6.73
CA SER A 106 2.12 10.30 7.96
C SER A 106 2.19 8.79 7.79
N GLY A 107 2.94 8.11 8.66
CA GLY A 107 2.99 6.66 8.74
C GLY A 107 4.02 6.02 7.82
N ARG A 108 3.71 4.82 7.32
CA ARG A 108 4.62 3.96 6.56
C ARG A 108 3.97 3.50 5.24
N ALA A 109 4.74 3.58 4.16
CA ALA A 109 4.40 2.98 2.88
C ALA A 109 5.53 2.03 2.43
N LEU A 110 5.19 0.78 2.11
CA LEU A 110 6.05 -0.08 1.31
C LEU A 110 5.74 0.22 -0.16
N VAL A 111 6.77 0.60 -0.89
CA VAL A 111 6.74 0.97 -2.31
C VAL A 111 7.31 -0.18 -3.11
N GLU A 112 6.55 -0.71 -4.05
CA GLU A 112 6.96 -1.74 -5.00
C GLU A 112 6.82 -1.16 -6.40
N ALA A 113 7.92 -0.64 -6.95
CA ALA A 113 7.94 0.09 -8.21
C ALA A 113 8.53 -0.75 -9.34
N GLN A 114 7.81 -0.84 -10.46
CA GLN A 114 8.22 -1.54 -11.67
C GLN A 114 8.30 -0.53 -12.83
N GLY A 115 9.48 -0.40 -13.46
CA GLY A 115 9.67 0.52 -14.57
C GLY A 115 10.27 1.88 -14.19
N ARG A 116 10.69 2.66 -15.22
CA ARG A 116 11.42 3.92 -15.04
C ARG A 116 10.53 5.09 -14.67
N ASP A 117 9.26 5.03 -15.04
CA ASP A 117 8.28 6.12 -14.87
C ASP A 117 7.35 5.89 -13.68
N ALA A 118 7.86 5.19 -12.67
CA ALA A 118 7.11 4.93 -11.46
C ALA A 118 6.68 6.25 -10.79
N LEU A 119 5.49 6.23 -10.23
CA LEU A 119 4.95 7.28 -9.40
C LEU A 119 5.98 7.65 -8.33
N LYS A 120 6.16 8.94 -8.08
CA LYS A 120 6.96 9.41 -6.97
C LYS A 120 6.16 9.42 -5.68
N VAL A 121 6.80 8.99 -4.60
CA VAL A 121 6.27 9.19 -3.26
C VAL A 121 6.86 10.49 -2.72
N VAL A 122 5.97 11.41 -2.36
CA VAL A 122 6.35 12.72 -1.81
C VAL A 122 5.96 12.75 -0.33
N THR A 123 6.78 13.36 0.47
CA THR A 123 6.49 13.70 1.87
C THR A 123 6.67 15.20 2.06
N GLY A 124 6.42 15.71 3.28
CA GLY A 124 6.74 17.11 3.58
C GLY A 124 8.23 17.45 3.51
N GLU A 125 9.11 16.44 3.54
CA GLU A 125 10.56 16.58 3.65
C GLU A 125 11.32 16.08 2.43
N ALA A 126 10.74 15.10 1.67
CA ALA A 126 11.45 14.38 0.63
C ALA A 126 10.58 14.04 -0.57
N GLU A 127 11.23 13.85 -1.71
CA GLU A 127 10.67 13.19 -2.89
C GLU A 127 11.48 11.90 -3.14
N VAL A 128 10.76 10.76 -3.27
CA VAL A 128 11.35 9.44 -3.44
C VAL A 128 10.93 8.87 -4.79
N ARG A 129 11.89 8.52 -5.63
CA ARG A 129 11.69 7.90 -6.96
C ARG A 129 12.63 6.73 -7.14
N GLY A 130 12.21 5.72 -7.84
CA GLY A 130 13.10 4.60 -8.15
C GLY A 130 12.38 3.38 -8.66
N GLN A 131 13.12 2.28 -8.68
CA GLN A 131 12.66 0.99 -9.13
C GLN A 131 13.10 -0.08 -8.14
N GLY A 132 12.20 -1.02 -7.84
CA GLY A 132 12.40 -2.09 -6.88
C GLY A 132 11.49 -1.96 -5.67
N ARG A 133 12.01 -2.22 -4.47
CA ARG A 133 11.26 -2.17 -3.20
C ARG A 133 11.90 -1.20 -2.23
N ALA A 134 11.11 -0.30 -1.69
CA ALA A 134 11.57 0.64 -0.66
C ALA A 134 10.52 0.83 0.43
N VAL A 135 10.96 1.10 1.64
CA VAL A 135 10.11 1.58 2.72
C VAL A 135 10.29 3.09 2.83
N VAL A 136 9.18 3.82 2.80
CA VAL A 136 9.13 5.25 3.10
C VAL A 136 8.31 5.42 4.36
N ARG A 137 8.91 5.99 5.40
CA ARG A 137 8.24 6.25 6.68
C ARG A 137 8.32 7.73 6.99
N ARG A 138 7.19 8.36 7.29
CA ARG A 138 7.13 9.74 7.73
C ARG A 138 6.72 9.80 9.19
N GLN A 139 7.56 10.41 10.02
CA GLN A 139 7.34 10.61 11.46
C GLN A 139 7.57 12.07 11.82
N GLY A 140 6.51 12.80 12.13
CA GLY A 140 6.59 14.23 12.43
C GLY A 140 7.17 15.02 11.23
N ARG A 141 8.40 15.54 11.38
CA ARG A 141 9.11 16.32 10.37
C ARG A 141 10.34 15.62 9.81
N GLU A 142 10.32 14.30 9.87
CA GLU A 142 11.38 13.45 9.33
C GLU A 142 10.78 12.41 8.38
N THR A 143 11.51 12.17 7.30
CA THR A 143 11.23 11.08 6.35
C THR A 143 12.42 10.12 6.35
N LEU A 144 12.12 8.86 6.62
CA LEU A 144 13.08 7.76 6.58
C LEU A 144 12.82 6.95 5.32
N VAL A 145 13.87 6.68 4.56
CA VAL A 145 13.77 5.90 3.32
C VAL A 145 14.78 4.77 3.39
N THR A 146 14.31 3.55 3.20
CA THR A 146 15.12 2.35 3.07
C THR A 146 14.91 1.72 1.71
N CYS A 147 15.97 1.47 0.96
CA CYS A 147 15.93 0.68 -0.26
C CYS A 147 16.14 -0.80 0.10
N LEU A 148 15.09 -1.62 -0.03
CA LEU A 148 15.15 -3.06 0.22
C LEU A 148 15.66 -3.84 -1.00
N ALA A 149 15.32 -3.39 -2.21
CA ALA A 149 15.76 -3.99 -3.47
C ALA A 149 15.76 -2.93 -4.59
N GLY A 150 16.64 -3.06 -5.55
CA GLY A 150 16.74 -2.14 -6.68
C GLY A 150 17.50 -0.86 -6.36
N ARG A 151 16.99 0.28 -6.82
CA ARG A 151 17.64 1.59 -6.65
C ARG A 151 16.59 2.69 -6.53
N PHE A 152 16.80 3.59 -5.55
CA PHE A 152 15.94 4.75 -5.33
C PHE A 152 16.77 6.03 -5.22
N HIS A 153 16.18 7.13 -5.69
CA HIS A 153 16.70 8.49 -5.56
C HIS A 153 15.83 9.23 -4.57
N VAL A 154 16.47 9.87 -3.60
CA VAL A 154 15.80 10.64 -2.54
C VAL A 154 16.27 12.08 -2.63
N LEU A 155 15.34 12.97 -2.99
CA LEU A 155 15.55 14.41 -3.03
C LEU A 155 15.06 15.02 -1.72
N GLY A 156 15.89 15.83 -1.07
CA GLY A 156 15.53 16.66 0.08
C GLY A 156 16.25 18.01 -0.02
N GLY A 157 15.51 19.11 0.15
CA GLY A 157 16.03 20.43 -0.23
C GLY A 157 16.41 20.43 -1.71
N GLU A 158 17.68 20.78 -2.01
CA GLU A 158 18.21 20.80 -3.38
C GLU A 158 19.15 19.61 -3.68
N THR A 159 19.26 18.66 -2.74
CA THR A 159 20.24 17.56 -2.82
C THR A 159 19.54 16.24 -3.06
N THR A 160 20.06 15.45 -4.00
CA THR A 160 19.61 14.08 -4.26
C THR A 160 20.68 13.10 -3.82
N VAL A 161 20.27 12.07 -3.06
CA VAL A 161 21.11 10.90 -2.80
C VAL A 161 20.52 9.67 -3.50
N THR A 162 21.40 8.75 -3.87
CA THR A 162 21.01 7.46 -4.47
C THR A 162 21.19 6.36 -3.45
N LEU A 163 20.13 5.57 -3.27
CA LEU A 163 20.11 4.40 -2.40
C LEU A 163 20.17 3.14 -3.25
N ALA A 164 21.15 2.29 -3.01
CA ALA A 164 21.16 0.90 -3.45
C ALA A 164 20.45 0.01 -2.42
N ALA A 165 20.18 -1.25 -2.77
CA ALA A 165 19.63 -2.24 -1.84
C ALA A 165 20.46 -2.33 -0.56
N GLY A 166 19.80 -2.42 0.58
CA GLY A 166 20.41 -2.46 1.91
C GLY A 166 20.88 -1.10 2.45
N ARG A 167 20.56 0.00 1.74
CA ARG A 167 20.94 1.38 2.18
C ARG A 167 19.69 2.19 2.54
N GLY A 168 19.87 3.09 3.52
CA GLY A 168 18.82 4.02 3.92
C GLY A 168 19.35 5.44 4.13
N THR A 169 18.43 6.41 4.19
CA THR A 169 18.70 7.82 4.49
C THR A 169 17.57 8.42 5.31
N VAL A 170 17.88 9.48 6.04
CA VAL A 170 16.91 10.29 6.77
C VAL A 170 16.91 11.71 6.21
N VAL A 171 15.72 12.23 5.93
CA VAL A 171 15.51 13.60 5.46
C VAL A 171 14.72 14.37 6.51
N ARG A 172 15.27 15.48 6.97
CA ARG A 172 14.59 16.42 7.88
C ARG A 172 14.06 17.61 7.12
N ALA A 173 12.99 18.21 7.64
CA ALA A 173 12.39 19.37 7.00
C ALA A 173 13.42 20.47 6.68
N GLY A 174 13.46 20.87 5.40
CA GLY A 174 14.37 21.91 4.91
C GLY A 174 15.86 21.51 4.89
N ARG A 175 16.17 20.24 5.01
CA ARG A 175 17.56 19.73 5.00
C ARG A 175 17.79 18.77 3.83
N ALA A 176 19.04 18.70 3.40
CA ALA A 176 19.51 17.64 2.52
C ALA A 176 19.33 16.26 3.18
N PRO A 177 19.12 15.18 2.39
CA PRO A 177 19.18 13.82 2.90
C PRO A 177 20.52 13.55 3.60
N SER A 178 20.50 12.77 4.67
CA SER A 178 21.76 12.30 5.27
C SER A 178 22.54 11.44 4.26
N ALA A 179 23.86 11.30 4.48
CA ALA A 179 24.62 10.32 3.73
C ALA A 179 23.96 8.94 3.86
N PRO A 180 23.88 8.15 2.76
CA PRO A 180 23.35 6.80 2.81
C PRO A 180 24.13 5.94 3.82
N GLU A 181 23.40 5.22 4.69
CA GLU A 181 23.98 4.31 5.68
C GLU A 181 23.44 2.88 5.49
N ASP A 182 24.15 1.89 5.99
CA ASP A 182 23.68 0.51 5.97
C ASP A 182 22.49 0.35 6.90
N VAL A 183 21.44 -0.34 6.43
CA VAL A 183 20.30 -0.68 7.27
C VAL A 183 20.60 -1.92 8.11
N PRO A 184 19.88 -2.16 9.21
CA PRO A 184 20.08 -3.35 10.01
C PRO A 184 19.98 -4.63 9.19
N ALA A 185 20.87 -5.58 9.50
CA ALA A 185 20.79 -6.92 8.95
C ALA A 185 19.49 -7.61 9.42
N PRO A 186 18.97 -8.56 8.64
CA PRO A 186 17.78 -9.30 9.02
C PRO A 186 18.02 -10.10 10.29
N PRO A 187 17.09 -10.15 11.27
CA PRO A 187 17.11 -11.12 12.32
C PRO A 187 17.11 -12.54 11.74
N SER A 188 18.19 -13.29 11.94
CA SER A 188 18.39 -14.60 11.29
C SER A 188 18.44 -15.78 12.26
N GLN A 189 18.37 -15.53 13.57
CA GLN A 189 18.49 -16.55 14.59
C GLN A 189 17.25 -16.62 15.48
N GLY A 190 16.95 -17.84 15.94
CA GLY A 190 15.89 -18.06 16.93
C GLY A 190 14.49 -17.73 16.44
N LEU A 191 14.26 -17.73 15.12
CA LEU A 191 12.93 -17.57 14.55
C LEU A 191 12.04 -18.74 14.96
N TRP A 192 10.94 -18.47 15.66
CA TRP A 192 9.93 -19.45 16.02
C TRP A 192 8.52 -18.85 15.92
N PRO A 193 7.59 -19.51 15.23
CA PRO A 193 7.77 -20.67 14.36
C PRO A 193 8.78 -20.37 13.25
N GLY A 194 9.57 -21.41 12.89
CA GLY A 194 10.54 -21.34 11.81
C GLY A 194 9.97 -21.89 10.50
N LYS A 195 10.77 -22.71 9.82
CA LYS A 195 10.35 -23.39 8.58
C LYS A 195 9.31 -24.49 8.81
N ASP A 196 9.28 -25.07 10.03
CA ASP A 196 8.21 -25.95 10.45
C ASP A 196 7.05 -25.10 10.98
N PRO A 197 5.83 -25.27 10.43
CA PRO A 197 4.71 -24.43 10.79
C PRO A 197 4.22 -24.68 12.23
N ALA A 198 3.88 -23.61 12.95
CA ALA A 198 3.08 -23.75 14.15
C ALA A 198 1.60 -23.85 13.75
N TYR A 199 0.88 -24.76 14.41
CA TYR A 199 -0.55 -24.97 14.20
C TYR A 199 -1.33 -24.30 15.33
N VAL A 200 -2.28 -23.45 14.97
CA VAL A 200 -3.14 -22.73 15.93
C VAL A 200 -4.57 -22.64 15.40
N ALA A 201 -5.55 -22.52 16.30
CA ALA A 201 -6.92 -22.19 15.89
C ALA A 201 -7.07 -20.71 15.57
N PRO A 202 -8.04 -20.31 14.73
CA PRO A 202 -8.32 -18.90 14.42
C PRO A 202 -8.52 -18.07 15.68
N GLY A 203 -7.86 -16.91 15.75
CA GLY A 203 -7.95 -15.99 16.89
C GLY A 203 -7.25 -16.44 18.17
N GLN A 204 -6.64 -17.63 18.21
CA GLN A 204 -5.82 -18.02 19.33
C GLN A 204 -4.48 -17.26 19.34
N PRO A 205 -4.01 -16.80 20.51
CA PRO A 205 -2.71 -16.14 20.62
C PRO A 205 -1.57 -17.08 20.27
N LEU A 206 -0.74 -16.66 19.33
CA LEU A 206 0.50 -17.33 18.96
C LEU A 206 1.68 -16.45 19.37
N GLU A 207 2.67 -17.05 20.01
CA GLU A 207 3.90 -16.35 20.36
C GLU A 207 4.92 -16.49 19.24
N LEU A 208 5.46 -15.37 18.77
CA LEU A 208 6.54 -15.28 17.79
C LEU A 208 7.82 -14.89 18.50
N ARG A 209 8.93 -15.56 18.16
CA ARG A 209 10.25 -15.32 18.76
C ARG A 209 11.32 -15.13 17.70
N TRP A 210 12.29 -14.28 18.03
CA TRP A 210 13.54 -14.11 17.28
C TRP A 210 14.62 -13.60 18.22
N LYS A 211 15.88 -13.70 17.80
CA LYS A 211 17.02 -13.08 18.49
C LYS A 211 17.42 -11.81 17.78
N GLY A 212 17.70 -10.77 18.53
CA GLY A 212 18.18 -9.48 18.05
C GLY A 212 18.22 -8.46 19.19
N ASP A 213 19.05 -7.45 19.00
CA ASP A 213 19.34 -6.36 19.96
C ASP A 213 18.94 -4.97 19.43
N ALA A 214 18.12 -4.94 18.37
CA ALA A 214 17.66 -3.69 17.81
C ALA A 214 16.70 -2.96 18.76
N THR A 215 16.61 -1.64 18.61
CA THR A 215 15.72 -0.78 19.41
C THR A 215 14.25 -0.92 19.10
N GLY A 216 13.92 -1.64 18.04
CA GLY A 216 12.56 -1.93 17.61
C GLY A 216 12.55 -2.80 16.37
N TYR A 217 11.38 -3.32 16.06
CA TYR A 217 11.19 -4.22 14.92
C TYR A 217 9.88 -3.91 14.21
N GLN A 218 9.82 -4.28 12.94
CA GLN A 218 8.60 -4.34 12.14
C GLN A 218 8.24 -5.79 11.92
N LEU A 219 7.07 -6.22 12.41
CA LEU A 219 6.50 -7.54 12.18
C LEU A 219 5.51 -7.46 11.00
N GLU A 220 5.57 -8.42 10.10
CA GLU A 220 4.63 -8.58 8.99
C GLU A 220 4.12 -10.02 8.94
N LEU A 221 2.81 -10.18 8.63
CA LEU A 221 2.17 -11.46 8.37
C LEU A 221 1.55 -11.42 6.97
N LEU A 222 1.79 -12.48 6.18
CA LEU A 222 1.39 -12.60 4.79
C LEU A 222 0.81 -14.00 4.55
N PRO A 223 -0.14 -14.18 3.63
CA PRO A 223 -0.51 -15.53 3.15
C PRO A 223 0.68 -16.20 2.46
N VAL A 224 0.78 -17.51 2.57
CA VAL A 224 1.77 -18.28 1.79
C VAL A 224 1.48 -18.11 0.30
N GLY A 225 2.52 -17.86 -0.50
CA GLY A 225 2.41 -17.61 -1.93
C GLY A 225 1.96 -16.19 -2.32
N SER A 226 1.80 -15.28 -1.36
CA SER A 226 1.42 -13.89 -1.60
C SER A 226 2.44 -12.93 -1.01
N GLU A 227 2.68 -11.78 -1.66
CA GLU A 227 3.45 -10.65 -1.10
C GLU A 227 2.55 -9.61 -0.42
N VAL A 228 1.25 -9.88 -0.34
CA VAL A 228 0.28 -8.98 0.29
C VAL A 228 0.37 -9.11 1.80
N VAL A 229 0.69 -8.02 2.49
CA VAL A 229 0.75 -7.97 3.96
C VAL A 229 -0.65 -7.82 4.53
N LEU A 230 -1.09 -8.76 5.36
CA LEU A 230 -2.40 -8.72 6.05
C LEU A 230 -2.31 -8.08 7.43
N LEU A 231 -1.21 -8.27 8.13
CA LEU A 231 -0.98 -7.68 9.44
C LEU A 231 0.41 -7.07 9.48
N GLN A 232 0.48 -5.87 10.01
CA GLN A 232 1.71 -5.15 10.23
C GLN A 232 1.71 -4.55 11.63
N ARG A 233 2.81 -4.72 12.36
CA ARG A 233 2.91 -4.22 13.73
C ARG A 233 4.32 -3.76 14.05
N ASP A 234 4.41 -2.58 14.66
CA ASP A 234 5.62 -2.10 15.31
C ASP A 234 5.74 -2.79 16.68
N VAL A 235 6.88 -3.41 16.94
CA VAL A 235 7.17 -4.09 18.20
C VAL A 235 8.54 -3.69 18.73
N THR A 236 8.70 -3.68 20.06
CA THR A 236 9.93 -3.23 20.68
C THR A 236 10.88 -4.36 21.07
N ALA A 237 10.34 -5.57 21.24
CA ALA A 237 11.11 -6.72 21.68
C ALA A 237 10.50 -8.05 21.21
N SER A 238 11.28 -9.11 21.29
CA SER A 238 10.87 -10.51 21.20
C SER A 238 10.86 -11.11 22.62
N PRO A 239 9.92 -12.02 22.98
CA PRO A 239 8.81 -12.50 22.14
C PRO A 239 7.64 -11.53 22.00
N VAL A 240 6.82 -11.75 20.98
CA VAL A 240 5.57 -11.03 20.79
C VAL A 240 4.40 -11.99 20.57
N ARG A 241 3.21 -11.66 21.10
CA ARG A 241 1.99 -12.42 20.83
C ARG A 241 1.16 -11.74 19.78
N ILE A 242 0.69 -12.55 18.84
CA ILE A 242 -0.24 -12.12 17.79
C ILE A 242 -1.46 -13.05 17.79
N GLU A 243 -2.56 -12.56 17.25
CA GLU A 243 -3.75 -13.34 16.94
C GLU A 243 -3.93 -13.30 15.43
N VAL A 244 -4.13 -14.48 14.83
CA VAL A 244 -4.39 -14.63 13.40
C VAL A 244 -5.85 -15.05 13.24
N PRO A 245 -6.74 -14.13 12.84
CA PRO A 245 -8.18 -14.40 12.78
C PRO A 245 -8.60 -15.16 11.54
N TRP A 246 -7.74 -15.27 10.54
CA TRP A 246 -8.02 -15.94 9.26
C TRP A 246 -7.57 -17.39 9.30
N GLU A 247 -8.29 -18.28 8.65
CA GLU A 247 -7.87 -19.65 8.36
C GLU A 247 -6.92 -19.68 7.17
N GLY A 248 -5.98 -20.64 7.18
CA GLY A 248 -5.05 -20.86 6.07
C GLY A 248 -3.59 -20.99 6.50
N ALA A 249 -2.72 -20.94 5.50
CA ALA A 249 -1.27 -20.96 5.70
C ALA A 249 -0.71 -19.54 5.56
N PHE A 250 0.04 -19.13 6.56
CA PHE A 250 0.66 -17.81 6.63
C PHE A 250 2.17 -17.94 6.82
N ARG A 251 2.86 -16.89 6.36
CA ARG A 251 4.27 -16.66 6.68
C ARG A 251 4.38 -15.35 7.44
N TRP A 252 5.29 -15.31 8.38
CA TRP A 252 5.63 -14.10 9.11
C TRP A 252 7.11 -13.78 8.94
N ARG A 253 7.43 -12.51 9.02
CA ARG A 253 8.80 -12.03 8.96
C ARG A 253 8.96 -10.79 9.83
N VAL A 254 10.20 -10.51 10.21
CA VAL A 254 10.53 -9.40 11.08
C VAL A 254 11.74 -8.64 10.53
N SER A 255 11.64 -7.32 10.53
CA SER A 255 12.73 -6.41 10.16
C SER A 255 13.20 -5.65 11.39
N ALA A 256 14.50 -5.58 11.63
CA ALA A 256 15.07 -4.77 12.70
C ALA A 256 15.06 -3.28 12.32
N ARG A 257 15.04 -2.38 13.30
CA ARG A 257 15.19 -0.94 13.11
C ARG A 257 16.51 -0.45 13.67
N SER A 258 17.18 0.42 12.94
CA SER A 258 18.34 1.12 13.44
C SER A 258 17.97 2.10 14.56
N ALA A 259 18.96 2.60 15.31
CA ALA A 259 18.75 3.65 16.30
C ALA A 259 18.13 4.93 15.72
N ARG A 260 18.29 5.17 14.41
CA ARG A 260 17.66 6.28 13.68
C ARG A 260 16.25 5.96 13.15
N GLY A 261 15.77 4.72 13.35
CA GLY A 261 14.46 4.26 12.93
C GLY A 261 14.39 3.73 11.50
N LEU A 262 15.53 3.63 10.77
CA LEU A 262 15.56 3.01 9.45
C LEU A 262 15.24 1.53 9.56
N GLU A 263 14.31 1.06 8.75
CA GLU A 263 13.87 -0.32 8.72
C GLU A 263 14.85 -1.17 7.92
N GLY A 264 15.28 -2.28 8.49
CA GLY A 264 16.21 -3.21 7.88
C GLY A 264 15.56 -4.17 6.88
N VAL A 265 16.38 -5.04 6.33
CA VAL A 265 15.92 -6.12 5.46
C VAL A 265 15.10 -7.13 6.30
N PRO A 266 13.96 -7.64 5.80
CA PRO A 266 13.20 -8.66 6.50
C PRO A 266 13.99 -9.96 6.72
N SER A 267 13.69 -10.67 7.81
CA SER A 267 14.16 -12.01 8.08
C SER A 267 13.74 -13.02 7.00
N GLU A 268 14.26 -14.25 7.08
CA GLU A 268 13.59 -15.39 6.46
C GLU A 268 12.18 -15.56 7.02
N ASP A 269 11.31 -16.22 6.25
CA ASP A 269 9.93 -16.47 6.64
C ASP A 269 9.84 -17.58 7.69
N GLY A 270 9.06 -17.33 8.75
CA GLY A 270 8.53 -18.36 9.61
C GLY A 270 7.12 -18.74 9.17
N LEU A 271 6.67 -19.97 9.42
CA LEU A 271 5.41 -20.51 8.94
C LEU A 271 4.39 -20.71 10.05
N ILE A 272 3.13 -20.41 9.75
CA ILE A 272 1.98 -20.59 10.63
C ILE A 272 0.86 -21.25 9.82
N ALA A 273 0.25 -22.28 10.39
CA ALA A 273 -0.96 -22.90 9.87
C ALA A 273 -2.12 -22.64 10.86
N VAL A 274 -3.18 -22.05 10.36
CA VAL A 274 -4.38 -21.71 11.15
C VAL A 274 -5.53 -22.57 10.66
N ASP A 275 -6.02 -23.47 11.51
CA ASP A 275 -7.10 -24.41 11.20
C ASP A 275 -8.10 -24.47 12.36
N ALA A 276 -9.38 -24.39 12.06
CA ALA A 276 -10.47 -24.48 13.02
C ALA A 276 -10.77 -25.92 13.50
N ARG A 277 -10.06 -26.94 12.99
CA ARG A 277 -10.30 -28.36 13.30
C ARG A 277 -9.58 -28.83 14.55
#